data_ac44397903a6a121575303f05016d4ed
#
_entry.id   ac44397903a6a121575303f05016d4ed
#
_cell.length_a   1.000
_cell.length_b   1.000
_cell.length_c   1.000
_cell.angle_alpha   90.00
_cell.angle_beta   90.00
_cell.angle_gamma   90.00
#
_symmetry.space_group_name_H-M   'P 1'
#
loop_
_entity.id
_entity.type
_entity.pdbx_description
1 polymer ?
#
loop_
_entity_poly.entity_id
_entity_poly.type
_entity_poly.pdbx_seq_one_letter_code
_entity_poly.pdbx_strand_id
1 'polypeptide(L)'
;MAVDLEEKRLVRVRENLKRLGLEAELIAADGRDLAAWWDGKPFQRILLDAPCSATGVIRRHPDIKLTRQADDIPALAKLQGELLDSLWQTLEVGGILLYATCSVMPAENSENIAAFLARTPGARELDIAGAFGHKTAHGRQLFPQVDGHDGFYYAKLMKIAAAPRG
;
A
#
# COMPACT_ATOMS: atom_id res chain seq x y z
N MET A 1 11.92 -2.55 9.84
CA MET A 1 10.68 -2.75 10.63
C MET A 1 9.58 -3.30 9.72
N ALA A 2 8.76 -4.22 10.20
CA ALA A 2 7.53 -4.68 9.55
C ALA A 2 6.38 -4.68 10.57
N VAL A 3 5.25 -4.09 10.18
CA VAL A 3 4.05 -3.98 11.01
C VAL A 3 2.91 -4.70 10.28
N ASP A 4 2.20 -5.58 10.97
CA ASP A 4 1.00 -6.24 10.46
C ASP A 4 -0.02 -6.37 11.61
N LEU A 5 -1.30 -6.23 11.30
CA LEU A 5 -2.36 -6.39 12.29
C LEU A 5 -2.40 -7.82 12.85
N GLU A 6 -2.06 -8.80 12.02
CA GLU A 6 -2.13 -10.21 12.37
C GLU A 6 -0.76 -10.80 12.69
N GLU A 7 -0.51 -11.15 13.94
CA GLU A 7 0.74 -11.79 14.36
C GLU A 7 1.06 -13.07 13.58
N LYS A 8 0.03 -13.82 13.16
CA LYS A 8 0.21 -15.03 12.33
C LYS A 8 0.93 -14.75 10.99
N ARG A 9 0.76 -13.57 10.42
CA ARG A 9 1.45 -13.16 9.19
C ARG A 9 2.91 -12.84 9.47
N LEU A 10 3.22 -12.26 10.63
CA LEU A 10 4.59 -11.96 11.04
C LEU A 10 5.43 -13.22 11.26
N VAL A 11 4.82 -14.36 11.58
CA VAL A 11 5.53 -15.65 11.64
C VAL A 11 6.21 -15.96 10.30
N ARG A 12 5.48 -15.81 9.19
CA ARG A 12 6.03 -16.02 7.84
C ARG A 12 7.13 -15.02 7.50
N VAL A 13 6.98 -13.77 7.94
CA VAL A 13 8.03 -12.74 7.76
C VAL A 13 9.29 -13.15 8.50
N ARG A 14 9.17 -13.61 9.75
CA ARG A 14 10.29 -14.10 10.57
C ARG A 14 11.01 -15.27 9.93
N GLU A 15 10.27 -16.24 9.40
CA GLU A 15 10.82 -17.40 8.68
C GLU A 15 11.60 -16.97 7.43
N ASN A 16 11.06 -16.04 6.65
CA ASN A 16 11.73 -15.51 5.46
C ASN A 16 12.99 -14.72 5.82
N LEU A 17 12.95 -13.87 6.83
CA LEU A 17 14.12 -13.15 7.32
C LEU A 17 15.22 -14.12 7.75
N LYS A 18 14.89 -15.16 8.53
CA LYS A 18 15.82 -16.20 8.94
C LYS A 18 16.43 -16.92 7.74
N ARG A 19 15.62 -17.31 6.76
CA ARG A 19 16.07 -17.99 5.53
C ARG A 19 17.04 -17.14 4.71
N LEU A 20 16.82 -15.81 4.71
CA LEU A 20 17.62 -14.85 3.94
C LEU A 20 18.81 -14.30 4.72
N GLY A 21 18.96 -14.64 6.02
CA GLY A 21 20.00 -14.07 6.89
C GLY A 21 19.82 -12.58 7.13
N LEU A 22 18.57 -12.10 7.14
CA LEU A 22 18.19 -10.71 7.36
C LEU A 22 17.53 -10.53 8.71
N GLU A 23 17.61 -9.32 9.23
CA GLU A 23 16.94 -8.91 10.48
C GLU A 23 15.99 -7.76 10.24
N ALA A 24 14.84 -7.77 10.93
CA ALA A 24 13.92 -6.66 11.02
C ALA A 24 13.14 -6.74 12.33
N GLU A 25 12.74 -5.60 12.84
CA GLU A 25 11.77 -5.50 13.93
C GLU A 25 10.38 -5.87 13.41
N LEU A 26 9.67 -6.73 14.13
CA LEU A 26 8.33 -7.23 13.76
C LEU A 26 7.36 -6.86 14.86
N ILE A 27 6.31 -6.10 14.52
CA ILE A 27 5.33 -5.57 15.46
C ILE A 27 3.92 -5.92 15.00
N ALA A 28 3.17 -6.60 15.87
CA ALA A 28 1.74 -6.86 15.66
C ALA A 28 0.95 -5.64 16.13
N ALA A 29 0.49 -4.79 15.20
CA ALA A 29 -0.27 -3.59 15.51
C ALA A 29 -1.09 -3.12 14.30
N ASP A 30 -2.11 -2.31 14.56
CA ASP A 30 -2.78 -1.57 13.51
C ASP A 30 -1.84 -0.46 12.97
N GLY A 31 -1.58 -0.46 11.67
CA GLY A 31 -0.72 0.53 11.02
C GLY A 31 -1.20 1.98 11.21
N ARG A 32 -2.47 2.18 11.61
CA ARG A 32 -3.04 3.50 11.91
C ARG A 32 -2.74 3.97 13.33
N ASP A 33 -2.46 3.05 14.25
CA ASP A 33 -2.11 3.38 15.63
C ASP A 33 -0.60 3.61 15.78
N LEU A 34 -0.15 4.79 15.37
CA LEU A 34 1.27 5.15 15.38
C LEU A 34 1.89 5.06 16.78
N ALA A 35 1.10 5.31 17.83
CA ALA A 35 1.60 5.25 19.20
C ALA A 35 1.97 3.82 19.64
N ALA A 36 1.38 2.81 19.02
CA ALA A 36 1.64 1.41 19.34
C ALA A 36 2.96 0.87 18.73
N TRP A 37 3.52 1.51 17.69
CA TRP A 37 4.65 0.93 16.97
C TRP A 37 5.72 1.91 16.50
N TRP A 38 5.46 3.22 16.44
CA TRP A 38 6.40 4.20 15.91
C TRP A 38 7.16 4.91 17.05
N ASP A 39 8.48 4.92 16.97
CA ASP A 39 9.37 5.57 17.94
C ASP A 39 9.61 7.08 17.69
N GLY A 40 8.90 7.66 16.71
CA GLY A 40 9.04 9.06 16.33
C GLY A 40 10.16 9.35 15.30
N LYS A 41 10.98 8.37 14.93
CA LYS A 41 12.00 8.55 13.90
C LYS A 41 11.40 8.36 12.52
N PRO A 42 11.55 9.33 11.62
CA PRO A 42 10.95 9.24 10.30
C PRO A 42 11.66 8.19 9.43
N PHE A 43 10.86 7.55 8.56
CA PHE A 43 11.35 6.56 7.60
C PHE A 43 11.71 7.22 6.26
N GLN A 44 12.76 6.76 5.61
CA GLN A 44 13.13 7.15 4.24
C GLN A 44 12.29 6.43 3.19
N ARG A 45 11.89 5.19 3.49
CA ARG A 45 11.16 4.33 2.56
C ARG A 45 10.08 3.57 3.31
N ILE A 46 8.87 3.61 2.77
CA ILE A 46 7.72 2.86 3.26
C ILE A 46 7.14 2.06 2.11
N LEU A 47 6.88 0.79 2.34
CA LEU A 47 6.01 -0.04 1.49
C LEU A 47 4.70 -0.25 2.23
N LEU A 48 3.61 0.23 1.67
CA LEU A 48 2.26 -0.08 2.11
C LEU A 48 1.65 -1.12 1.17
N ASP A 49 1.73 -2.39 1.58
CA ASP A 49 0.95 -3.49 0.99
C ASP A 49 -0.43 -3.45 1.62
N ALA A 50 -1.34 -2.70 1.00
CA ALA A 50 -2.59 -2.30 1.62
C ALA A 50 -3.61 -3.46 1.63
N PRO A 51 -4.38 -3.62 2.73
CA PRO A 51 -5.51 -4.54 2.74
C PRO A 51 -6.48 -4.16 1.63
N CYS A 52 -6.87 -5.11 0.79
CA CYS A 52 -7.68 -4.85 -0.39
C CYS A 52 -8.66 -6.00 -0.70
N SER A 53 -9.52 -5.81 -1.69
CA SER A 53 -10.49 -6.82 -2.11
C SER A 53 -9.86 -8.10 -2.68
N ALA A 54 -8.57 -8.05 -3.03
CA ALA A 54 -7.84 -9.14 -3.67
C ALA A 54 -8.41 -9.58 -5.03
N THR A 55 -9.14 -8.69 -5.71
CA THR A 55 -9.77 -9.00 -7.02
C THR A 55 -8.77 -9.31 -8.12
N GLY A 56 -7.51 -8.90 -7.97
CA GLY A 56 -6.43 -9.22 -8.91
C GLY A 56 -5.92 -10.67 -8.83
N VAL A 57 -6.22 -11.39 -7.75
CA VAL A 57 -5.76 -12.78 -7.52
C VAL A 57 -6.90 -13.81 -7.62
N ILE A 58 -8.05 -13.43 -8.16
CA ILE A 58 -9.25 -14.28 -8.31
C ILE A 58 -8.92 -15.60 -9.04
N ARG A 59 -7.97 -15.58 -9.95
CA ARG A 59 -7.55 -16.80 -10.67
C ARG A 59 -7.04 -17.88 -9.71
N ARG A 60 -6.33 -17.49 -8.65
CA ARG A 60 -5.81 -18.41 -7.61
C ARG A 60 -6.81 -18.63 -6.48
N HIS A 61 -7.67 -17.65 -6.25
CA HIS A 61 -8.64 -17.62 -5.18
C HIS A 61 -10.03 -17.32 -5.74
N PRO A 62 -10.67 -18.28 -6.45
CA PRO A 62 -11.95 -18.05 -7.11
C PRO A 62 -13.12 -17.82 -6.14
N ASP A 63 -12.97 -18.20 -4.88
CA ASP A 63 -13.88 -17.94 -3.77
C ASP A 63 -14.10 -16.44 -3.51
N ILE A 64 -13.14 -15.58 -3.88
CA ILE A 64 -13.27 -14.13 -3.79
C ILE A 64 -14.53 -13.63 -4.51
N LYS A 65 -14.91 -14.22 -5.65
CA LYS A 65 -16.12 -13.87 -6.40
C LYS A 65 -17.41 -14.10 -5.60
N LEU A 66 -17.38 -15.05 -4.68
CA LEU A 66 -18.55 -15.44 -3.88
C LEU A 66 -18.57 -14.73 -2.52
N THR A 67 -17.39 -14.40 -1.99
CA THR A 67 -17.23 -13.86 -0.63
C THR A 67 -17.25 -12.33 -0.59
N ARG A 68 -16.85 -11.64 -1.68
CA ARG A 68 -16.86 -10.17 -1.73
C ARG A 68 -18.25 -9.62 -1.96
N GLN A 69 -18.59 -8.60 -1.17
CA GLN A 69 -19.83 -7.83 -1.28
C GLN A 69 -19.52 -6.45 -1.90
N ALA A 70 -20.52 -5.81 -2.48
CA ALA A 70 -20.36 -4.48 -3.09
C ALA A 70 -19.86 -3.43 -2.09
N ASP A 71 -20.33 -3.51 -0.84
CA ASP A 71 -19.98 -2.57 0.23
C ASP A 71 -18.54 -2.78 0.78
N ASP A 72 -17.90 -3.91 0.49
CA ASP A 72 -16.51 -4.15 0.89
C ASP A 72 -15.54 -3.16 0.21
N ILE A 73 -15.79 -2.82 -1.06
CA ILE A 73 -14.88 -1.97 -1.83
C ILE A 73 -14.78 -0.56 -1.25
N PRO A 74 -15.88 0.16 -0.98
CA PRO A 74 -15.81 1.47 -0.32
C PRO A 74 -15.18 1.40 1.07
N ALA A 75 -15.48 0.36 1.85
CA ALA A 75 -14.92 0.18 3.19
C ALA A 75 -13.40 -0.02 3.14
N LEU A 76 -12.91 -0.85 2.22
CA LEU A 76 -11.48 -1.08 2.00
C LEU A 76 -10.78 0.17 1.48
N ALA A 77 -11.37 0.88 0.51
CA ALA A 77 -10.81 2.12 0.00
C ALA A 77 -10.67 3.18 1.11
N LYS A 78 -11.65 3.29 2.01
CA LYS A 78 -11.58 4.15 3.18
C LYS A 78 -10.42 3.74 4.12
N LEU A 79 -10.32 2.47 4.46
CA LEU A 79 -9.25 1.93 5.31
C LEU A 79 -7.86 2.19 4.71
N GLN A 80 -7.71 1.98 3.41
CA GLN A 80 -6.47 2.27 2.67
C GLN A 80 -6.11 3.76 2.74
N GLY A 81 -7.10 4.64 2.60
CA GLY A 81 -6.92 6.08 2.75
C GLY A 81 -6.45 6.47 4.15
N GLU A 82 -7.04 5.88 5.20
CA GLU A 82 -6.64 6.08 6.59
C GLU A 82 -5.20 5.60 6.86
N LEU A 83 -4.81 4.45 6.29
CA LEU A 83 -3.44 3.94 6.37
C LEU A 83 -2.44 4.86 5.65
N LEU A 84 -2.79 5.36 4.46
CA LEU A 84 -1.97 6.34 3.75
C LEU A 84 -1.75 7.60 4.60
N ASP A 85 -2.82 8.14 5.20
CA ASP A 85 -2.76 9.35 6.02
C ASP A 85 -1.89 9.15 7.28
N SER A 86 -2.00 7.99 7.93
CA SER A 86 -1.20 7.66 9.12
C SER A 86 0.27 7.45 8.78
N LEU A 87 0.57 6.60 7.79
CA LEU A 87 1.94 6.30 7.40
C LEU A 87 2.66 7.51 6.78
N TRP A 88 1.91 8.42 6.14
CA TRP A 88 2.49 9.66 5.62
C TRP A 88 3.12 10.53 6.70
N GLN A 89 2.59 10.49 7.92
CA GLN A 89 3.15 11.24 9.06
C GLN A 89 4.55 10.73 9.42
N THR A 90 4.78 9.43 9.29
CA THR A 90 6.04 8.78 9.65
C THR A 90 7.12 8.88 8.56
N LEU A 91 6.78 9.37 7.37
CA LEU A 91 7.72 9.52 6.25
C LEU A 91 8.50 10.83 6.38
N GLU A 92 9.81 10.84 6.16
CA GLU A 92 10.61 12.07 6.11
C GLU A 92 10.35 12.88 4.82
N VAL A 93 10.71 14.14 4.84
CA VAL A 93 10.76 14.99 3.62
C VAL A 93 11.84 14.42 2.70
N GLY A 94 11.49 14.21 1.43
CA GLY A 94 12.32 13.48 0.45
C GLY A 94 12.15 11.97 0.50
N GLY A 95 11.46 11.45 1.50
CA GLY A 95 11.13 10.04 1.62
C GLY A 95 10.13 9.55 0.57
N ILE A 96 10.11 8.25 0.33
CA ILE A 96 9.26 7.60 -0.67
C ILE A 96 8.36 6.58 0.00
N LEU A 97 7.06 6.67 -0.30
CA LEU A 97 6.08 5.64 -0.01
C LEU A 97 5.67 4.94 -1.31
N LEU A 98 5.81 3.62 -1.34
CA LEU A 98 5.25 2.77 -2.39
C LEU A 98 3.93 2.16 -1.88
N TYR A 99 2.84 2.53 -2.53
CA TYR A 99 1.53 1.95 -2.30
C TYR A 99 1.32 0.77 -3.23
N ALA A 100 0.86 -0.35 -2.69
CA ALA A 100 0.59 -1.57 -3.45
C ALA A 100 -0.73 -2.21 -3.04
N THR A 101 -1.47 -2.77 -4.00
CA THR A 101 -2.62 -3.65 -3.77
C THR A 101 -2.60 -4.81 -4.74
N CYS A 102 -3.22 -5.93 -4.37
CA CYS A 102 -3.57 -7.00 -5.30
C CYS A 102 -5.02 -6.87 -5.80
N SER A 103 -5.48 -5.63 -6.03
CA SER A 103 -6.81 -5.30 -6.55
C SER A 103 -6.74 -4.77 -7.98
N VAL A 104 -7.81 -4.97 -8.74
CA VAL A 104 -8.04 -4.34 -10.04
C VAL A 104 -9.13 -3.25 -9.99
N MET A 105 -9.63 -2.95 -8.81
CA MET A 105 -10.71 -1.97 -8.60
C MET A 105 -10.16 -0.54 -8.57
N PRO A 106 -10.62 0.37 -9.46
CA PRO A 106 -10.12 1.76 -9.49
C PRO A 106 -10.30 2.49 -8.15
N ALA A 107 -11.39 2.22 -7.42
CA ALA A 107 -11.69 2.83 -6.13
C ALA A 107 -10.62 2.53 -5.06
N GLU A 108 -10.01 1.36 -5.11
CA GLU A 108 -8.91 0.96 -4.21
C GLU A 108 -7.54 1.44 -4.72
N ASN A 109 -7.43 1.82 -5.98
CA ASN A 109 -6.19 2.07 -6.71
C ASN A 109 -6.06 3.56 -7.11
N SER A 110 -6.22 3.88 -8.39
CA SER A 110 -5.96 5.22 -8.91
C SER A 110 -6.86 6.31 -8.32
N GLU A 111 -8.12 6.00 -8.01
CA GLU A 111 -9.05 6.95 -7.40
C GLU A 111 -8.69 7.23 -5.94
N ASN A 112 -8.24 6.22 -5.19
CA ASN A 112 -7.78 6.39 -3.83
C ASN A 112 -6.51 7.24 -3.77
N ILE A 113 -5.56 7.02 -4.68
CA ILE A 113 -4.35 7.84 -4.79
C ILE A 113 -4.69 9.28 -5.21
N ALA A 114 -5.63 9.47 -6.15
CA ALA A 114 -6.11 10.80 -6.52
C ALA A 114 -6.68 11.55 -5.31
N ALA A 115 -7.54 10.90 -4.54
CA ALA A 115 -8.12 11.46 -3.32
C ALA A 115 -7.05 11.79 -2.27
N PHE A 116 -6.03 10.93 -2.10
CA PHE A 116 -4.92 11.19 -1.20
C PHE A 116 -4.10 12.42 -1.63
N LEU A 117 -3.72 12.50 -2.92
CA LEU A 117 -2.96 13.63 -3.47
C LEU A 117 -3.73 14.95 -3.34
N ALA A 118 -5.04 14.94 -3.57
CA ALA A 118 -5.88 16.14 -3.46
C ALA A 118 -5.93 16.73 -2.05
N ARG A 119 -5.88 15.87 -0.99
CA ARG A 119 -5.93 16.32 0.41
C ARG A 119 -4.54 16.49 1.06
N THR A 120 -3.45 16.12 0.35
CA THR A 120 -2.09 16.09 0.91
C THR A 120 -1.14 16.94 0.05
N PRO A 121 -1.13 18.29 0.22
CA PRO A 121 -0.31 19.19 -0.63
C PRO A 121 1.19 18.90 -0.62
N GLY A 122 1.69 18.22 0.43
CA GLY A 122 3.09 17.76 0.51
C GLY A 122 3.36 16.43 -0.17
N ALA A 123 2.40 15.84 -0.88
CA ALA A 123 2.56 14.59 -1.61
C ALA A 123 2.75 14.86 -3.11
N ARG A 124 3.75 14.19 -3.70
CA ARG A 124 4.01 14.22 -5.13
C ARG A 124 4.11 12.79 -5.66
N GLU A 125 3.34 12.48 -6.69
CA GLU A 125 3.50 11.22 -7.40
C GLU A 125 4.78 11.22 -8.22
N LEU A 126 5.49 10.10 -8.20
CA LEU A 126 6.64 9.82 -9.06
C LEU A 126 6.28 8.75 -10.07
N ASP A 127 6.75 8.91 -11.30
CA ASP A 127 6.61 7.85 -12.31
C ASP A 127 7.35 6.58 -11.89
N ILE A 128 6.74 5.44 -12.15
CA ILE A 128 7.37 4.14 -11.95
C ILE A 128 7.94 3.72 -13.31
N ALA A 129 9.26 3.82 -13.44
CA ALA A 129 9.94 3.48 -14.68
C ALA A 129 9.78 1.98 -15.01
N GLY A 130 9.71 1.67 -16.30
CA GLY A 130 9.64 0.30 -16.80
C GLY A 130 8.45 0.06 -17.72
N ALA A 131 8.59 -0.95 -18.59
CA ALA A 131 7.58 -1.35 -19.56
C ALA A 131 6.66 -2.45 -18.98
N PHE A 132 6.13 -2.27 -17.77
CA PHE A 132 5.22 -3.23 -17.15
C PHE A 132 3.86 -2.59 -16.83
N GLY A 133 2.80 -3.38 -16.94
CA GLY A 133 1.44 -2.95 -16.65
C GLY A 133 0.96 -1.77 -17.49
N HIS A 134 -0.21 -1.30 -17.19
CA HIS A 134 -0.86 -0.16 -17.84
C HIS A 134 -0.71 1.08 -16.97
N LYS A 135 -0.33 2.21 -17.56
CA LYS A 135 -0.35 3.51 -16.88
C LYS A 135 -1.81 3.93 -16.67
N THR A 136 -2.16 4.28 -15.45
CA THR A 136 -3.47 4.81 -15.08
C THR A 136 -3.35 6.32 -14.85
N ALA A 137 -4.43 6.98 -14.44
CA ALA A 137 -4.40 8.40 -14.08
C ALA A 137 -3.35 8.66 -12.97
N HIS A 138 -3.26 7.73 -12.02
CA HIS A 138 -2.24 7.69 -10.97
C HIS A 138 -1.73 6.26 -10.85
N GLY A 139 -0.41 6.05 -10.85
CA GLY A 139 0.21 4.74 -10.72
C GLY A 139 0.13 3.84 -11.96
N ARG A 140 0.33 2.54 -11.73
CA ARG A 140 0.32 1.50 -12.76
C ARG A 140 -0.49 0.28 -12.32
N GLN A 141 -1.31 -0.23 -13.24
CA GLN A 141 -2.15 -1.42 -13.05
C GLN A 141 -1.63 -2.60 -13.88
N LEU A 142 -1.39 -3.71 -13.22
CA LEU A 142 -1.22 -5.02 -13.86
C LEU A 142 -2.56 -5.75 -13.80
N PHE A 143 -3.05 -6.21 -14.93
CA PHE A 143 -4.23 -7.08 -14.97
C PHE A 143 -3.81 -8.54 -14.97
N PRO A 144 -4.62 -9.44 -14.37
CA PRO A 144 -4.32 -10.86 -14.39
C PRO A 144 -4.16 -11.38 -15.82
N GLN A 145 -3.16 -12.20 -16.05
CA GLN A 145 -2.91 -12.83 -17.36
C GLN A 145 -3.04 -14.35 -17.27
N VAL A 146 -3.56 -14.97 -18.31
CA VAL A 146 -3.51 -16.41 -18.46
C VAL A 146 -2.04 -16.82 -18.59
N ASP A 147 -1.60 -17.78 -17.81
CA ASP A 147 -0.21 -18.26 -17.74
C ASP A 147 0.83 -17.19 -17.37
N GLY A 148 0.38 -16.08 -16.81
CA GLY A 148 1.20 -14.95 -16.41
C GLY A 148 1.03 -14.54 -14.94
N HIS A 149 1.31 -13.28 -14.69
CA HIS A 149 1.20 -12.68 -13.36
C HIS A 149 -0.27 -12.44 -12.95
N ASP A 150 -0.47 -12.27 -11.66
CA ASP A 150 -1.73 -11.81 -11.09
C ASP A 150 -1.92 -10.30 -11.29
N GLY A 151 -3.08 -9.79 -10.91
CA GLY A 151 -3.37 -8.37 -10.92
C GLY A 151 -2.77 -7.67 -9.71
N PHE A 152 -2.02 -6.58 -9.97
CA PHE A 152 -1.45 -5.72 -8.95
C PHE A 152 -1.53 -4.26 -9.38
N TYR A 153 -1.58 -3.40 -8.40
CA TYR A 153 -1.48 -1.97 -8.62
C TYR A 153 -0.33 -1.38 -7.79
N TYR A 154 0.35 -0.37 -8.35
CA TYR A 154 1.43 0.33 -7.68
C TYR A 154 1.35 1.83 -7.92
N ALA A 155 1.52 2.62 -6.85
CA ALA A 155 1.75 4.06 -6.94
C ALA A 155 2.94 4.46 -6.06
N LYS A 156 3.80 5.33 -6.58
CA LYS A 156 5.02 5.78 -5.91
C LYS A 156 4.88 7.25 -5.55
N LEU A 157 4.92 7.54 -4.26
CA LEU A 157 4.68 8.86 -3.71
C LEU A 157 5.94 9.37 -3.00
N MET A 158 6.28 10.64 -3.20
CA MET A 158 7.38 11.32 -2.50
C MET A 158 6.83 12.43 -1.63
N LYS A 159 7.32 12.54 -0.41
CA LYS A 159 7.01 13.65 0.49
C LYS A 159 7.90 14.84 0.15
N ILE A 160 7.29 15.93 -0.27
CA ILE A 160 7.97 17.20 -0.48
C ILE A 160 7.72 18.14 0.72
N ALA A 161 8.60 19.11 0.93
CA ALA A 161 8.34 20.13 1.93
C ALA A 161 7.03 20.85 1.57
N ALA A 162 6.14 20.99 2.55
CA ALA A 162 4.96 21.83 2.35
C ALA A 162 5.44 23.26 2.08
N ALA A 163 4.86 23.89 1.05
CA ALA A 163 5.11 25.31 0.85
C ALA A 163 4.72 26.10 2.13
N PRO A 164 5.51 27.07 2.56
CA PRO A 164 5.13 27.91 3.69
C PRO A 164 3.74 28.50 3.39
N ARG A 165 2.84 28.38 4.35
CA ARG A 165 1.54 29.07 4.27
C ARG A 165 1.84 30.56 4.35
N GLY A 166 1.67 31.24 3.24
CA GLY A 166 1.70 32.71 3.19
C GLY A 166 0.60 33.34 4.03
#